data_99f51e47d7c5632ca0fefb8ad0ac7c1e
#
_entry.id   99f51e47d7c5632ca0fefb8ad0ac7c1e
#
_cell.length_a   1.000
_cell.length_b   1.000
_cell.length_c   1.000
_cell.angle_alpha   90.00
_cell.angle_beta   90.00
_cell.angle_gamma   90.00
#
_symmetry.space_group_name_H-M   'P 1'
#
loop_
_entity.id
_entity.type
_entity.pdbx_description
1 polymer ?
#
loop_
_entity_poly.entity_id
_entity_poly.type
_entity_poly.pdbx_seq_one_letter_code
_entity_poly.pdbx_strand_id
1 'polypeptide(L)'
;LLTFIHHEDLNPLDKAEAILKEVSSITSMSAEEILTLLSTVLRRLERQKQASQLTNLVTVTQEEQKAGLQNLDVSDDEEKLLLALLDLALNPTSVKANLMPMLSLPSDIKQAIREQGLKGAHALALSVLSAKTLKISEAKAAKERIHTTEQVIQEDLTVAKTRELISQVKSKYLEANNFPSKEFIAINRSVEKLSKINLTNIEPQQLIDIRAILQKKLEEIESVLEQGQ
;
A
#
# COMPACT_ATOMS: atom_id res chain seq x y z
N LEU A 1 9.29 5.72 30.81
CA LEU A 1 8.56 5.64 29.51
C LEU A 1 9.43 5.06 28.41
N LEU A 2 10.71 5.51 28.27
CA LEU A 2 11.68 4.96 27.32
C LEU A 2 11.86 3.43 27.43
N THR A 3 11.86 2.89 28.65
CA THR A 3 11.93 1.45 28.91
C THR A 3 10.76 0.68 28.30
N PHE A 4 9.57 1.28 28.23
CA PHE A 4 8.36 0.62 27.73
C PHE A 4 8.36 0.46 26.20
N ILE A 5 8.87 1.45 25.46
CA ILE A 5 8.93 1.43 23.99
C ILE A 5 9.94 0.39 23.46
N HIS A 6 10.99 0.11 24.26
CA HIS A 6 12.03 -0.86 23.93
C HIS A 6 11.77 -2.27 24.48
N HIS A 7 10.63 -2.51 25.16
CA HIS A 7 10.25 -3.84 25.59
C HIS A 7 10.07 -4.77 24.39
N GLU A 8 10.78 -5.88 24.38
CA GLU A 8 10.71 -6.91 23.33
C GLU A 8 9.34 -7.58 23.25
N ASP A 9 8.56 -7.53 24.35
CA ASP A 9 7.26 -8.20 24.48
C ASP A 9 6.08 -7.44 23.86
N LEU A 10 6.26 -6.17 23.45
CA LEU A 10 5.18 -5.43 22.78
C LEU A 10 5.01 -5.91 21.34
N ASN A 11 3.77 -6.24 20.99
CA ASN A 11 3.47 -6.49 19.58
C ASN A 11 3.68 -5.21 18.74
N PRO A 12 3.95 -5.35 17.41
CA PRO A 12 4.30 -4.22 16.56
C PRO A 12 3.22 -3.13 16.49
N LEU A 13 1.95 -3.48 16.66
CA LEU A 13 0.84 -2.52 16.66
C LEU A 13 0.86 -1.65 17.91
N ASP A 14 0.95 -2.28 19.09
CA ASP A 14 0.97 -1.54 20.35
C ASP A 14 2.25 -0.70 20.47
N LYS A 15 3.38 -1.19 19.92
CA LYS A 15 4.61 -0.40 19.82
C LYS A 15 4.41 0.83 18.93
N ALA A 16 3.75 0.69 17.77
CA ALA A 16 3.48 1.81 16.89
C ALA A 16 2.54 2.85 17.53
N GLU A 17 1.50 2.39 18.24
CA GLU A 17 0.58 3.25 18.98
C GLU A 17 1.26 3.98 20.14
N ALA A 18 2.14 3.30 20.90
CA ALA A 18 2.89 3.90 21.98
C ALA A 18 3.85 4.98 21.47
N ILE A 19 4.59 4.71 20.40
CA ILE A 19 5.48 5.70 19.77
C ILE A 19 4.69 6.92 19.29
N LEU A 20 3.57 6.71 18.61
CA LEU A 20 2.74 7.80 18.11
C LEU A 20 2.22 8.68 19.25
N LYS A 21 1.77 8.07 20.34
CA LYS A 21 1.30 8.76 21.55
C LYS A 21 2.42 9.59 22.19
N GLU A 22 3.62 9.04 22.31
CA GLU A 22 4.77 9.73 22.90
C GLU A 22 5.21 10.91 22.04
N VAL A 23 5.37 10.68 20.73
CA VAL A 23 5.71 11.75 19.78
C VAL A 23 4.66 12.85 19.79
N SER A 24 3.37 12.51 19.84
CA SER A 24 2.27 13.48 19.97
C SER A 24 2.39 14.32 21.25
N SER A 25 2.77 13.68 22.36
CA SER A 25 2.98 14.37 23.65
C SER A 25 4.16 15.37 23.60
N ILE A 26 5.26 14.99 22.95
CA ILE A 26 6.46 15.81 22.84
C ILE A 26 6.24 16.98 21.84
N THR A 27 5.62 16.71 20.71
CA THR A 27 5.47 17.67 19.62
C THR A 27 4.22 18.53 19.73
N SER A 28 3.23 18.10 20.51
CA SER A 28 1.86 18.65 20.55
C SER A 28 1.11 18.55 19.22
N MET A 29 1.55 17.68 18.30
CA MET A 29 0.90 17.38 17.02
C MET A 29 -0.10 16.25 17.17
N SER A 30 -1.17 16.27 16.38
CA SER A 30 -2.11 15.16 16.26
C SER A 30 -1.46 13.96 15.55
N ALA A 31 -2.03 12.78 15.73
CA ALA A 31 -1.57 11.56 15.08
C ALA A 31 -1.53 11.69 13.54
N GLU A 32 -2.54 12.35 12.95
CA GLU A 32 -2.65 12.55 11.51
C GLU A 32 -1.57 13.51 10.98
N GLU A 33 -1.30 14.58 11.71
CA GLU A 33 -0.22 15.52 11.38
C GLU A 33 1.14 14.84 11.42
N ILE A 34 1.43 14.06 12.47
CA ILE A 34 2.68 13.28 12.59
C ILE A 34 2.87 12.34 11.41
N LEU A 35 1.86 11.55 11.05
CA LEU A 35 1.93 10.59 9.95
C LEU A 35 2.15 11.28 8.60
N THR A 36 1.44 12.38 8.37
CA THR A 36 1.53 13.15 7.13
C THR A 36 2.88 13.83 7.01
N LEU A 37 3.33 14.50 8.08
CA LEU A 37 4.58 15.24 8.12
C LEU A 37 5.77 14.29 7.97
N LEU A 38 5.80 13.17 8.73
CA LEU A 38 6.84 12.16 8.62
C LEU A 38 6.93 11.57 7.21
N SER A 39 5.79 11.28 6.58
CA SER A 39 5.77 10.76 5.22
C SER A 39 6.29 11.78 4.21
N THR A 40 5.97 13.05 4.40
CA THR A 40 6.35 14.15 3.50
C THR A 40 7.84 14.47 3.59
N VAL A 41 8.36 14.67 4.81
CA VAL A 41 9.79 14.97 5.01
C VAL A 41 10.67 13.83 4.54
N LEU A 42 10.34 12.57 4.87
CA LEU A 42 11.16 11.43 4.45
C LEU A 42 11.14 11.24 2.94
N ARG A 43 9.98 11.43 2.26
CA ARG A 43 9.92 11.38 0.79
C ARG A 43 10.76 12.48 0.14
N ARG A 44 10.81 13.69 0.73
CA ARG A 44 11.67 14.78 0.26
C ARG A 44 13.14 14.42 0.41
N LEU A 45 13.56 13.96 1.59
CA LEU A 45 14.94 13.57 1.88
C LEU A 45 15.40 12.35 1.03
N GLU A 46 14.51 11.41 0.74
CA GLU A 46 14.77 10.30 -0.19
C GLU A 46 15.10 10.80 -1.61
N ARG A 47 14.30 11.76 -2.13
CA ARG A 47 14.56 12.37 -3.45
C ARG A 47 15.88 13.16 -3.49
N GLN A 48 16.24 13.78 -2.39
CA GLN A 48 17.51 14.52 -2.23
C GLN A 48 18.70 13.61 -1.92
N LYS A 49 18.49 12.28 -1.78
CA LYS A 49 19.51 11.28 -1.38
C LYS A 49 20.11 11.57 0.01
N GLN A 50 19.37 12.22 0.89
CA GLN A 50 19.80 12.62 2.23
C GLN A 50 19.20 11.74 3.34
N ALA A 51 18.25 10.85 3.03
CA ALA A 51 17.57 10.02 4.03
C ALA A 51 18.52 9.13 4.87
N SER A 52 19.66 8.72 4.30
CA SER A 52 20.68 7.93 5.02
C SER A 52 21.35 8.73 6.15
N GLN A 53 21.38 10.05 6.06
CA GLN A 53 21.96 10.90 7.11
C GLN A 53 21.17 10.77 8.43
N LEU A 54 19.84 10.60 8.36
CA LEU A 54 19.02 10.37 9.56
C LEU A 54 19.42 9.11 10.32
N THR A 55 19.89 8.08 9.63
CA THR A 55 20.37 6.85 10.29
C THR A 55 21.60 7.11 11.15
N ASN A 56 22.49 7.98 10.69
CA ASN A 56 23.70 8.34 11.43
C ASN A 56 23.39 9.20 12.66
N LEU A 57 22.25 9.89 12.67
CA LEU A 57 21.83 10.73 13.81
C LEU A 57 21.22 9.96 14.97
N VAL A 58 20.89 8.68 14.82
CA VAL A 58 20.23 7.88 15.87
C VAL A 58 21.13 7.67 17.10
N THR A 59 22.45 7.58 16.90
CA THR A 59 23.42 7.19 17.92
C THR A 59 24.32 8.34 18.40
N VAL A 60 24.10 9.54 17.93
CA VAL A 60 24.91 10.72 18.32
C VAL A 60 24.20 11.54 19.41
N THR A 61 24.90 12.54 19.96
CA THR A 61 24.36 13.41 20.99
C THR A 61 23.24 14.30 20.45
N GLN A 62 22.38 14.81 21.35
CA GLN A 62 21.26 15.69 20.97
C GLN A 62 21.74 16.98 20.26
N GLU A 63 22.91 17.50 20.63
CA GLU A 63 23.51 18.67 19.98
C GLU A 63 23.91 18.36 18.55
N GLU A 64 24.53 17.19 18.32
CA GLU A 64 24.89 16.70 16.98
C GLU A 64 23.65 16.36 16.15
N GLN A 65 22.60 15.83 16.77
CA GLN A 65 21.31 15.59 16.09
C GLN A 65 20.72 16.88 15.56
N LYS A 66 20.67 17.93 16.38
CA LYS A 66 20.18 19.26 15.95
C LYS A 66 21.03 19.84 14.83
N ALA A 67 22.35 19.84 15.00
CA ALA A 67 23.26 20.33 13.96
C ALA A 67 23.13 19.54 12.65
N GLY A 68 22.94 18.21 12.73
CA GLY A 68 22.72 17.35 11.59
C GLY A 68 21.41 17.64 10.86
N LEU A 69 20.33 17.90 11.59
CA LEU A 69 19.02 18.23 11.01
C LEU A 69 19.02 19.59 10.33
N GLN A 70 19.70 20.58 10.89
CA GLN A 70 19.86 21.90 10.26
C GLN A 70 20.52 21.83 8.87
N ASN A 71 21.39 20.84 8.65
CA ASN A 71 22.02 20.62 7.36
C ASN A 71 21.07 19.93 6.33
N LEU A 72 19.90 19.48 6.75
CA LEU A 72 18.91 18.78 5.90
C LEU A 72 17.81 19.69 5.36
N ASP A 73 17.88 21.00 5.60
CA ASP A 73 16.87 21.99 5.18
C ASP A 73 15.45 21.56 5.56
N VAL A 74 15.25 21.19 6.84
CA VAL A 74 13.97 20.82 7.41
C VAL A 74 13.29 22.05 8.02
N SER A 75 11.94 22.09 7.97
CA SER A 75 11.17 23.14 8.67
C SER A 75 11.16 22.90 10.18
N ASP A 76 10.77 23.92 10.95
CA ASP A 76 10.72 23.84 12.43
C ASP A 76 9.87 22.67 12.94
N ASP A 77 8.72 22.41 12.30
CA ASP A 77 7.84 21.30 12.65
C ASP A 77 8.45 19.94 12.26
N GLU A 78 9.12 19.87 11.11
CA GLU A 78 9.84 18.67 10.68
C GLU A 78 11.03 18.37 11.62
N GLU A 79 11.80 19.39 12.00
CA GLU A 79 12.91 19.28 12.96
C GLU A 79 12.38 18.75 14.30
N LYS A 80 11.32 19.36 14.83
CA LYS A 80 10.68 18.96 16.09
C LYS A 80 10.22 17.51 16.06
N LEU A 81 9.59 17.06 14.98
CA LEU A 81 9.15 15.68 14.80
C LEU A 81 10.33 14.70 14.72
N LEU A 82 11.35 15.04 13.92
CA LEU A 82 12.53 14.19 13.75
C LEU A 82 13.34 14.07 15.03
N LEU A 83 13.54 15.19 15.77
CA LEU A 83 14.19 15.18 17.08
C LEU A 83 13.43 14.31 18.07
N ALA A 84 12.11 14.43 18.15
CA ALA A 84 11.30 13.59 19.04
C ALA A 84 11.50 12.08 18.79
N LEU A 85 11.65 11.68 17.52
CA LEU A 85 11.96 10.28 17.19
C LEU A 85 13.40 9.89 17.53
N LEU A 86 14.36 10.77 17.28
CA LEU A 86 15.77 10.54 17.58
C LEU A 86 16.05 10.49 19.08
N ASP A 87 15.39 11.33 19.88
CA ASP A 87 15.44 11.31 21.34
C ASP A 87 14.92 10.00 21.95
N LEU A 88 13.98 9.35 21.24
CA LEU A 88 13.51 7.99 21.57
C LEU A 88 14.45 6.89 21.04
N ALA A 89 15.63 7.24 20.51
CA ALA A 89 16.56 6.35 19.83
C ALA A 89 15.93 5.56 18.67
N LEU A 90 14.95 6.16 17.98
CA LEU A 90 14.25 5.55 16.87
C LEU A 90 14.74 6.15 15.53
N ASN A 91 15.04 5.27 14.59
CA ASN A 91 15.33 5.71 13.21
C ASN A 91 14.02 6.12 12.51
N PRO A 92 13.83 7.39 12.11
CA PRO A 92 12.60 7.85 11.47
C PRO A 92 12.22 7.05 10.22
N THR A 93 13.21 6.63 9.42
CA THR A 93 12.98 5.83 8.21
C THR A 93 12.43 4.44 8.57
N SER A 94 12.99 3.79 9.61
CA SER A 94 12.49 2.50 10.08
C SER A 94 11.11 2.60 10.70
N VAL A 95 10.82 3.68 11.44
CA VAL A 95 9.49 3.95 12.00
C VAL A 95 8.46 4.06 10.87
N LYS A 96 8.74 4.86 9.84
CA LYS A 96 7.86 4.99 8.66
C LYS A 96 7.64 3.65 7.94
N ALA A 97 8.71 2.89 7.73
CA ALA A 97 8.64 1.67 6.92
C ALA A 97 7.97 0.49 7.65
N ASN A 98 8.21 0.33 8.94
CA ASN A 98 7.87 -0.89 9.68
C ASN A 98 6.74 -0.70 10.69
N LEU A 99 6.61 0.48 11.30
CA LEU A 99 5.65 0.71 12.38
C LEU A 99 4.41 1.47 11.92
N MET A 100 4.57 2.53 11.12
CA MET A 100 3.42 3.33 10.67
C MET A 100 2.39 2.53 9.86
N PRO A 101 2.76 1.54 9.02
CA PRO A 101 1.78 0.70 8.34
C PRO A 101 0.88 -0.10 9.28
N MET A 102 1.33 -0.42 10.51
CA MET A 102 0.51 -1.12 11.51
C MET A 102 -0.71 -0.30 11.93
N LEU A 103 -0.57 1.02 11.98
CA LEU A 103 -1.65 1.93 12.40
C LEU A 103 -2.79 1.97 11.38
N SER A 104 -2.52 1.70 10.11
CA SER A 104 -3.51 1.69 9.02
C SER A 104 -4.12 0.32 8.74
N LEU A 105 -3.77 -0.71 9.53
CA LEU A 105 -4.34 -2.05 9.37
C LEU A 105 -5.86 -2.05 9.62
N PRO A 106 -6.63 -2.89 8.90
CA PRO A 106 -8.04 -3.13 9.20
C PRO A 106 -8.25 -3.62 10.65
N SER A 107 -9.42 -3.33 11.22
CA SER A 107 -9.74 -3.65 12.62
C SER A 107 -9.66 -5.15 12.93
N ASP A 108 -10.09 -5.99 11.99
CA ASP A 108 -10.02 -7.45 12.09
C ASP A 108 -8.56 -7.95 12.20
N ILE A 109 -7.63 -7.38 11.43
CA ILE A 109 -6.21 -7.69 11.51
C ILE A 109 -5.60 -7.17 12.82
N LYS A 110 -5.95 -5.94 13.25
CA LYS A 110 -5.50 -5.39 14.54
C LYS A 110 -5.93 -6.28 15.71
N GLN A 111 -7.17 -6.76 15.66
CA GLN A 111 -7.68 -7.70 16.66
C GLN A 111 -6.88 -9.01 16.66
N ALA A 112 -6.61 -9.59 15.50
CA ALA A 112 -5.81 -10.82 15.40
C ALA A 112 -4.37 -10.66 15.94
N ILE A 113 -3.75 -9.48 15.76
CA ILE A 113 -2.45 -9.17 16.37
C ILE A 113 -2.54 -9.23 17.91
N ARG A 114 -3.56 -8.59 18.49
CA ARG A 114 -3.70 -8.47 19.96
C ARG A 114 -4.16 -9.75 20.63
N GLU A 115 -5.10 -10.46 20.04
CA GLU A 115 -5.81 -11.58 20.68
C GLU A 115 -5.30 -12.96 20.25
N GLN A 116 -4.76 -13.07 19.03
CA GLN A 116 -4.37 -14.35 18.44
C GLN A 116 -2.87 -14.47 18.17
N GLY A 117 -2.08 -13.45 18.51
CA GLY A 117 -0.63 -13.45 18.35
C GLY A 117 -0.16 -13.38 16.89
N LEU A 118 -0.97 -12.83 15.98
CA LEU A 118 -0.57 -12.66 14.58
C LEU A 118 0.66 -11.76 14.48
N LYS A 119 1.73 -12.27 13.88
CA LYS A 119 2.99 -11.51 13.73
C LYS A 119 2.83 -10.38 12.71
N GLY A 120 3.47 -9.23 12.95
CA GLY A 120 3.32 -8.01 12.14
C GLY A 120 3.58 -8.20 10.65
N ALA A 121 4.56 -9.04 10.26
CA ALA A 121 4.85 -9.31 8.85
C ALA A 121 3.71 -10.04 8.12
N HIS A 122 3.00 -10.95 8.82
CA HIS A 122 1.80 -11.63 8.31
C HIS A 122 0.62 -10.64 8.24
N ALA A 123 0.45 -9.81 9.26
CA ALA A 123 -0.58 -8.78 9.31
C ALA A 123 -0.49 -7.81 8.12
N LEU A 124 0.71 -7.31 7.83
CA LEU A 124 0.96 -6.46 6.65
C LEU A 124 0.67 -7.19 5.33
N ALA A 125 1.03 -8.47 5.21
CA ALA A 125 0.73 -9.25 4.02
C ALA A 125 -0.79 -9.44 3.86
N LEU A 126 -1.50 -9.81 4.91
CA LEU A 126 -2.96 -10.04 4.91
C LEU A 126 -3.78 -8.78 4.66
N SER A 127 -3.29 -7.60 5.05
CA SER A 127 -3.98 -6.32 4.81
C SER A 127 -4.20 -6.00 3.33
N VAL A 128 -3.45 -6.67 2.44
CA VAL A 128 -3.63 -6.55 0.98
C VAL A 128 -4.98 -7.13 0.51
N LEU A 129 -5.62 -8.03 1.29
CA LEU A 129 -6.95 -8.57 0.99
C LEU A 129 -8.04 -7.53 1.32
N SER A 130 -8.07 -6.44 0.57
CA SER A 130 -9.03 -5.34 0.72
C SER A 130 -10.18 -5.45 -0.27
N ALA A 131 -11.29 -4.77 0.00
CA ALA A 131 -12.43 -4.63 -0.92
C ALA A 131 -11.99 -4.20 -2.31
N LYS A 132 -11.06 -3.23 -2.38
CA LYS A 132 -10.49 -2.72 -3.63
C LYS A 132 -9.69 -3.79 -4.38
N THR A 133 -8.87 -4.55 -3.67
CA THR A 133 -7.98 -5.56 -4.29
C THR A 133 -8.77 -6.77 -4.77
N LEU A 134 -9.74 -7.23 -3.98
CA LEU A 134 -10.58 -8.38 -4.32
C LEU A 134 -11.78 -8.00 -5.19
N LYS A 135 -12.07 -6.70 -5.34
CA LYS A 135 -13.21 -6.14 -6.06
C LYS A 135 -14.56 -6.69 -5.55
N ILE A 136 -14.70 -6.74 -4.25
CA ILE A 136 -15.90 -7.19 -3.52
C ILE A 136 -16.27 -6.15 -2.46
N SER A 137 -17.40 -6.35 -1.75
CA SER A 137 -17.77 -5.49 -0.63
C SER A 137 -16.80 -5.63 0.55
N GLU A 138 -16.65 -4.57 1.37
CA GLU A 138 -15.78 -4.60 2.55
C GLU A 138 -16.17 -5.72 3.54
N ALA A 139 -17.45 -5.97 3.72
CA ALA A 139 -17.92 -7.06 4.58
C ALA A 139 -17.47 -8.45 4.09
N LYS A 140 -17.42 -8.67 2.77
CA LYS A 140 -16.88 -9.91 2.19
C LYS A 140 -15.35 -9.95 2.30
N ALA A 141 -14.67 -8.84 2.07
CA ALA A 141 -13.22 -8.76 2.20
C ALA A 141 -12.76 -9.00 3.65
N ALA A 142 -13.48 -8.46 4.64
CA ALA A 142 -13.22 -8.71 6.05
C ALA A 142 -13.39 -10.20 6.40
N LYS A 143 -14.47 -10.85 5.94
CA LYS A 143 -14.65 -12.30 6.15
C LYS A 143 -13.51 -13.12 5.56
N GLU A 144 -13.08 -12.79 4.36
CA GLU A 144 -11.97 -13.49 3.70
C GLU A 144 -10.64 -13.25 4.43
N ARG A 145 -10.37 -12.03 4.91
CA ARG A 145 -9.20 -11.73 5.75
C ARG A 145 -9.20 -12.54 7.03
N ILE A 146 -10.34 -12.58 7.75
CA ILE A 146 -10.48 -13.35 9.00
C ILE A 146 -10.19 -14.82 8.72
N HIS A 147 -10.83 -15.41 7.73
CA HIS A 147 -10.64 -16.82 7.38
C HIS A 147 -9.19 -17.14 6.99
N THR A 148 -8.58 -16.28 6.15
CA THR A 148 -7.18 -16.45 5.75
C THR A 148 -6.23 -16.26 6.93
N THR A 149 -6.54 -15.36 7.87
CA THR A 149 -5.77 -15.13 9.09
C THR A 149 -5.81 -16.35 10.01
N GLU A 150 -6.98 -16.91 10.21
CA GLU A 150 -7.15 -18.14 10.99
C GLU A 150 -6.31 -19.30 10.42
N GLN A 151 -6.33 -19.47 9.11
CA GLN A 151 -5.51 -20.49 8.44
C GLN A 151 -4.01 -20.23 8.63
N VAL A 152 -3.56 -18.99 8.47
CA VAL A 152 -2.14 -18.61 8.70
C VAL A 152 -1.68 -18.95 10.11
N ILE A 153 -2.53 -18.71 11.12
CA ILE A 153 -2.22 -18.98 12.52
C ILE A 153 -2.26 -20.48 12.82
N GLN A 154 -3.32 -21.18 12.39
CA GLN A 154 -3.51 -22.61 12.66
C GLN A 154 -2.42 -23.48 12.03
N GLU A 155 -1.99 -23.14 10.82
CA GLU A 155 -0.97 -23.88 10.09
C GLU A 155 0.47 -23.36 10.35
N ASP A 156 0.64 -22.36 11.22
CA ASP A 156 1.92 -21.66 11.51
C ASP A 156 2.69 -21.36 10.21
N LEU A 157 1.99 -20.74 9.25
CA LEU A 157 2.56 -20.47 7.92
C LEU A 157 3.72 -19.49 8.00
N THR A 158 4.75 -19.70 7.20
CA THR A 158 5.79 -18.69 6.99
C THR A 158 5.23 -17.50 6.20
N VAL A 159 5.90 -16.34 6.27
CA VAL A 159 5.49 -15.13 5.49
C VAL A 159 5.43 -15.42 3.99
N ALA A 160 6.33 -16.26 3.47
CA ALA A 160 6.33 -16.67 2.06
C ALA A 160 5.05 -17.45 1.72
N LYS A 161 4.72 -18.49 2.49
CA LYS A 161 3.49 -19.29 2.32
C LYS A 161 2.24 -18.44 2.50
N THR A 162 2.24 -17.50 3.45
CA THR A 162 1.14 -16.54 3.61
C THR A 162 0.91 -15.71 2.34
N ARG A 163 1.99 -15.24 1.69
CA ARG A 163 1.89 -14.52 0.40
C ARG A 163 1.38 -15.40 -0.73
N GLU A 164 1.77 -16.66 -0.76
CA GLU A 164 1.25 -17.63 -1.73
C GLU A 164 -0.26 -17.86 -1.52
N LEU A 165 -0.71 -18.07 -0.28
CA LEU A 165 -2.12 -18.20 0.07
C LEU A 165 -2.91 -16.95 -0.34
N ILE A 166 -2.40 -15.75 -0.06
CA ILE A 166 -3.00 -14.48 -0.49
C ILE A 166 -3.11 -14.41 -2.02
N SER A 167 -2.10 -14.89 -2.75
CA SER A 167 -2.14 -14.94 -4.21
C SER A 167 -3.24 -15.87 -4.72
N GLN A 168 -3.40 -17.05 -4.11
CA GLN A 168 -4.48 -17.99 -4.44
C GLN A 168 -5.87 -17.38 -4.16
N VAL A 169 -6.03 -16.73 -3.00
CA VAL A 169 -7.27 -16.02 -2.67
C VAL A 169 -7.59 -14.94 -3.71
N LYS A 170 -6.61 -14.14 -4.10
CA LYS A 170 -6.79 -13.12 -5.16
C LYS A 170 -7.18 -13.73 -6.49
N SER A 171 -6.51 -14.79 -6.93
CA SER A 171 -6.82 -15.47 -8.20
C SER A 171 -8.25 -15.97 -8.21
N LYS A 172 -8.72 -16.62 -7.12
CA LYS A 172 -10.10 -17.09 -6.96
C LYS A 172 -11.14 -15.97 -7.20
N TYR A 173 -10.88 -14.77 -6.67
CA TYR A 173 -11.80 -13.65 -6.85
C TYR A 173 -11.66 -12.95 -8.21
N LEU A 174 -10.47 -12.93 -8.80
CA LEU A 174 -10.23 -12.36 -10.13
C LEU A 174 -10.84 -13.25 -11.24
N GLU A 175 -10.71 -14.57 -11.12
CA GLU A 175 -11.30 -15.54 -12.04
C GLU A 175 -12.83 -15.55 -11.93
N ALA A 176 -13.37 -15.52 -10.70
CA ALA A 176 -14.82 -15.49 -10.47
C ALA A 176 -15.51 -14.23 -10.99
N ASN A 177 -14.77 -13.14 -11.14
CA ASN A 177 -15.32 -11.85 -11.56
C ASN A 177 -15.15 -11.55 -13.05
N ASN A 178 -14.67 -12.48 -13.88
CA ASN A 178 -14.47 -12.32 -15.35
C ASN A 178 -14.16 -10.86 -15.73
N PHE A 179 -13.06 -10.31 -15.18
CA PHE A 179 -12.71 -8.94 -15.55
C PHE A 179 -12.21 -8.91 -16.98
N PRO A 180 -12.79 -8.04 -17.80
CA PRO A 180 -12.29 -7.87 -19.14
C PRO A 180 -10.81 -7.51 -19.10
N SER A 181 -10.01 -8.18 -19.94
CA SER A 181 -8.59 -7.89 -20.07
C SER A 181 -8.35 -6.40 -20.33
N LYS A 182 -7.15 -5.89 -20.07
CA LYS A 182 -6.79 -4.50 -20.40
C LYS A 182 -7.03 -4.21 -21.89
N GLU A 183 -6.77 -5.23 -22.71
CA GLU A 183 -7.00 -5.21 -24.15
C GLU A 183 -8.49 -5.08 -24.46
N PHE A 184 -9.36 -5.84 -23.81
CA PHE A 184 -10.81 -5.72 -23.98
C PHE A 184 -11.32 -4.33 -23.58
N ILE A 185 -10.83 -3.77 -22.46
CA ILE A 185 -11.21 -2.42 -22.03
C ILE A 185 -10.77 -1.38 -23.06
N ALA A 186 -9.57 -1.53 -23.63
CA ALA A 186 -9.05 -0.63 -24.65
C ALA A 186 -9.88 -0.74 -25.96
N ILE A 187 -10.18 -1.96 -26.38
CA ILE A 187 -11.02 -2.23 -27.57
C ILE A 187 -12.41 -1.64 -27.35
N ASN A 188 -13.04 -1.91 -26.23
CA ASN A 188 -14.40 -1.45 -25.94
C ASN A 188 -14.50 0.09 -25.93
N ARG A 189 -13.50 0.79 -25.36
CA ARG A 189 -13.39 2.26 -25.46
C ARG A 189 -13.26 2.75 -26.90
N SER A 190 -12.52 2.03 -27.73
CA SER A 190 -12.32 2.40 -29.14
C SER A 190 -13.60 2.21 -29.94
N VAL A 191 -14.32 1.11 -29.73
CA VAL A 191 -15.64 0.82 -30.33
C VAL A 191 -16.66 1.86 -29.86
N GLU A 192 -16.69 2.20 -28.58
CA GLU A 192 -17.60 3.23 -28.07
C GLU A 192 -17.30 4.63 -28.64
N LYS A 193 -16.05 4.99 -28.86
CA LYS A 193 -15.68 6.22 -29.55
C LYS A 193 -16.14 6.19 -31.01
N LEU A 194 -15.90 5.07 -31.71
CA LEU A 194 -16.30 4.89 -33.09
C LEU A 194 -17.81 5.03 -33.26
N SER A 195 -18.60 4.46 -32.36
CA SER A 195 -20.07 4.54 -32.42
C SER A 195 -20.65 5.96 -32.24
N LYS A 196 -19.86 6.87 -31.65
CA LYS A 196 -20.25 8.28 -31.42
C LYS A 196 -19.82 9.21 -32.57
N ILE A 197 -18.98 8.72 -33.51
CA ILE A 197 -18.49 9.54 -34.63
C ILE A 197 -19.57 9.64 -35.71
N ASN A 198 -19.87 10.87 -36.15
CA ASN A 198 -20.71 11.08 -37.31
C ASN A 198 -19.90 10.85 -38.58
N LEU A 199 -20.20 9.76 -39.27
CA LEU A 199 -19.49 9.34 -40.48
C LEU A 199 -19.84 10.16 -41.75
N THR A 200 -20.89 11.01 -41.72
CA THR A 200 -21.30 11.79 -42.87
C THR A 200 -20.30 12.87 -43.28
N ASN A 201 -19.39 13.24 -42.38
CA ASN A 201 -18.38 14.28 -42.65
C ASN A 201 -17.02 13.71 -43.06
N ILE A 202 -16.92 12.39 -43.30
CA ILE A 202 -15.68 11.71 -43.70
C ILE A 202 -15.68 11.48 -45.20
N GLU A 203 -14.54 11.68 -45.84
CA GLU A 203 -14.39 11.45 -47.28
C GLU A 203 -14.66 9.97 -47.64
N PRO A 204 -15.34 9.70 -48.78
CA PRO A 204 -15.68 8.33 -49.18
C PRO A 204 -14.48 7.36 -49.23
N GLN A 205 -13.31 7.84 -49.67
CA GLN A 205 -12.09 7.02 -49.72
C GLN A 205 -11.64 6.59 -48.34
N GLN A 206 -11.66 7.50 -47.36
CA GLN A 206 -11.30 7.21 -45.96
C GLN A 206 -12.28 6.21 -45.31
N LEU A 207 -13.57 6.28 -45.68
CA LEU A 207 -14.57 5.31 -45.24
C LEU A 207 -14.31 3.91 -45.80
N ILE A 208 -13.83 3.78 -47.04
CA ILE A 208 -13.44 2.51 -47.64
C ILE A 208 -12.26 1.90 -46.85
N ASP A 209 -11.26 2.70 -46.52
CA ASP A 209 -10.08 2.25 -45.80
C ASP A 209 -10.44 1.79 -44.34
N ILE A 210 -11.28 2.58 -43.67
CA ILE A 210 -11.79 2.23 -42.33
C ILE A 210 -12.58 0.92 -42.39
N ARG A 211 -13.46 0.75 -43.37
CA ARG A 211 -14.24 -0.47 -43.58
C ARG A 211 -13.33 -1.69 -43.78
N ALA A 212 -12.28 -1.59 -44.57
CA ALA A 212 -11.34 -2.68 -44.79
C ALA A 212 -10.62 -3.11 -43.51
N ILE A 213 -10.20 -2.14 -42.69
CA ILE A 213 -9.55 -2.41 -41.40
C ILE A 213 -10.52 -3.10 -40.45
N LEU A 214 -11.76 -2.61 -40.34
CA LEU A 214 -12.78 -3.20 -39.46
C LEU A 214 -13.17 -4.60 -39.88
N GLN A 215 -13.28 -4.84 -41.19
CA GLN A 215 -13.62 -6.16 -41.75
C GLN A 215 -12.51 -7.18 -41.42
N LYS A 216 -11.24 -6.81 -41.61
CA LYS A 216 -10.11 -7.66 -41.23
C LYS A 216 -10.10 -7.99 -39.72
N LYS A 217 -10.44 -7.04 -38.85
CA LYS A 217 -10.54 -7.28 -37.40
C LYS A 217 -11.72 -8.18 -37.05
N LEU A 218 -12.80 -8.10 -37.75
CA LEU A 218 -13.96 -8.97 -37.59
C LEU A 218 -13.61 -10.43 -37.91
N GLU A 219 -12.91 -10.66 -39.02
CA GLU A 219 -12.41 -11.98 -39.43
C GLU A 219 -11.43 -12.57 -38.38
N GLU A 220 -10.53 -11.74 -37.84
CA GLU A 220 -9.65 -12.16 -36.75
C GLU A 220 -10.43 -12.60 -35.48
N ILE A 221 -11.49 -11.88 -35.12
CA ILE A 221 -12.34 -12.21 -33.96
C ILE A 221 -13.09 -13.53 -34.22
N GLU A 222 -13.68 -13.70 -35.40
CA GLU A 222 -14.40 -14.92 -35.79
C GLU A 222 -13.46 -16.14 -35.74
N SER A 223 -12.25 -16.02 -36.27
CA SER A 223 -11.23 -17.09 -36.22
C SER A 223 -10.87 -17.50 -34.77
N VAL A 224 -10.77 -16.54 -33.85
CA VAL A 224 -10.46 -16.82 -32.46
C VAL A 224 -11.66 -17.51 -31.76
N LEU A 225 -12.88 -17.08 -32.06
CA LEU A 225 -14.09 -17.70 -31.50
C LEU A 225 -14.29 -19.14 -31.97
N GLU A 226 -13.92 -19.46 -33.21
CA GLU A 226 -13.98 -20.81 -33.78
C GLU A 226 -12.92 -21.76 -33.15
N GLN A 227 -11.73 -21.22 -32.78
CA GLN A 227 -10.66 -22.00 -32.14
C GLN A 227 -10.90 -22.24 -30.64
N GLY A 228 -11.81 -21.49 -30.00
CA GLY A 228 -12.12 -21.58 -28.58
C GLY A 228 -13.32 -22.51 -28.24
N GLN A 229 -13.93 -23.12 -29.25
CA GLN A 229 -14.94 -24.17 -29.08
C GLN A 229 -14.34 -25.56 -29.22
#